data_4f93fb035dc9cbae200eaadb2cccc45e
#
_entry.id   4f93fb035dc9cbae200eaadb2cccc45e
#
_cell.length_a   1.000
_cell.length_b   1.000
_cell.length_c   1.000
_cell.angle_alpha   90.00
_cell.angle_beta   90.00
_cell.angle_gamma   90.00
#
_symmetry.space_group_name_H-M   'P 1'
#
loop_
_entity.id
_entity.type
_entity.pdbx_description
1 polymer ?
#
loop_
_entity_poly.entity_id
_entity_poly.type
_entity_poly.pdbx_seq_one_letter_code
_entity_poly.pdbx_strand_id
1 'polypeptide(L)'
;VAQYITSTDQNVALNGTIPFDVVSIPCNKGCVIPITTGVLTLQGSNSNRFARYEVTLQANVAIPTGGAVTPLALAITLNGVAIPDSVAIVTPAAVEDVWHINTTTTITVPCGCCVSVSAAYVDATEDDAAVTPTPSIFVRRRASLSVVRVA
;
A
#
# COMPACT_ATOMS: atom_id res chain seq x y z
N VAL A 1 -8.63 15.15 2.98
CA VAL A 1 -7.48 14.68 2.19
C VAL A 1 -6.29 14.52 3.12
N ALA A 2 -5.61 13.40 3.01
CA ALA A 2 -4.35 13.14 3.71
C ALA A 2 -3.41 12.42 2.76
N GLN A 3 -2.13 12.71 2.87
CA GLN A 3 -1.12 12.06 2.06
C GLN A 3 0.12 11.74 2.89
N TYR A 4 0.59 10.51 2.77
CA TYR A 4 1.76 9.98 3.46
C TYR A 4 2.76 9.51 2.44
N ILE A 5 4.04 9.75 2.69
CA ILE A 5 5.12 9.38 1.77
C ILE A 5 6.24 8.67 2.51
N THR A 6 7.08 7.98 1.74
CA THR A 6 8.36 7.45 2.25
C THR A 6 9.46 8.48 2.02
N SER A 7 10.30 8.70 3.03
CA SER A 7 11.42 9.64 2.94
C SER A 7 12.69 9.03 2.34
N THR A 8 12.81 7.72 2.42
CA THR A 8 13.99 6.97 1.96
C THR A 8 13.58 5.78 1.12
N ASP A 9 14.53 5.26 0.32
CA ASP A 9 14.35 4.00 -0.40
C ASP A 9 14.21 2.85 0.60
N GLN A 10 13.29 1.93 0.34
CA GLN A 10 12.96 0.83 1.24
C GLN A 10 13.05 -0.51 0.54
N ASN A 11 13.55 -1.53 1.25
CA ASN A 11 13.37 -2.92 0.87
C ASN A 11 12.17 -3.49 1.62
N VAL A 12 11.20 -3.99 0.89
CA VAL A 12 9.96 -4.52 1.46
C VAL A 12 9.92 -6.03 1.20
N ALA A 13 9.85 -6.80 2.28
CA ALA A 13 9.74 -8.25 2.18
C ALA A 13 8.36 -8.69 1.69
N LEU A 14 8.27 -9.90 1.15
CA LEU A 14 6.98 -10.47 0.74
C LEU A 14 6.01 -10.48 1.94
N ASN A 15 4.80 -10.00 1.71
CA ASN A 15 3.77 -9.76 2.73
C ASN A 15 4.14 -8.67 3.76
N GLY A 16 5.23 -7.94 3.54
CA GLY A 16 5.59 -6.80 4.37
C GLY A 16 4.91 -5.52 3.94
N THR A 17 4.83 -4.56 4.86
CA THR A 17 4.22 -3.25 4.61
C THR A 17 5.25 -2.22 4.19
N ILE A 18 4.81 -1.26 3.36
CA ILE A 18 5.64 -0.11 3.02
C ILE A 18 5.60 0.88 4.19
N PRO A 19 6.75 1.23 4.78
CA PRO A 19 6.79 2.11 5.94
C PRO A 19 6.70 3.59 5.53
N PHE A 20 5.51 4.14 5.46
CA PHE A 20 5.32 5.57 5.24
C PHE A 20 5.68 6.33 6.52
N ASP A 21 6.65 7.21 6.44
CA ASP A 21 7.23 7.88 7.62
C ASP A 21 7.07 9.41 7.61
N VAL A 22 6.60 10.00 6.51
CA VAL A 22 6.41 11.43 6.39
C VAL A 22 4.96 11.74 6.06
N VAL A 23 4.39 12.70 6.79
CA VAL A 23 3.07 13.25 6.50
C VAL A 23 3.24 14.42 5.53
N SER A 24 2.88 14.21 4.28
CA SER A 24 2.95 15.27 3.25
C SER A 24 1.76 16.20 3.35
N ILE A 25 0.57 15.65 3.51
CA ILE A 25 -0.66 16.39 3.76
C ILE A 25 -1.29 15.80 5.02
N PRO A 26 -1.42 16.59 6.11
CA PRO A 26 -1.98 16.08 7.35
C PRO A 26 -3.47 15.77 7.21
N CYS A 27 -3.91 14.75 7.94
CA CYS A 27 -5.32 14.38 7.99
C CYS A 27 -6.09 15.32 8.88
N ASN A 28 -7.18 15.88 8.37
CA ASN A 28 -8.03 16.77 9.15
C ASN A 28 -9.05 16.01 10.02
N LYS A 29 -9.49 14.85 9.56
CA LYS A 29 -10.50 14.05 10.28
C LYS A 29 -10.36 12.57 9.93
N GLY A 30 -10.44 11.74 10.93
CA GLY A 30 -10.71 10.33 10.76
C GLY A 30 -9.54 9.44 10.44
N CYS A 31 -8.32 9.93 10.49
CA CYS A 31 -7.17 9.07 10.23
C CYS A 31 -5.99 9.36 11.15
N VAL A 32 -5.29 8.30 11.55
CA VAL A 32 -4.10 8.36 12.39
C VAL A 32 -3.05 7.43 11.79
N ILE A 33 -1.84 7.90 11.65
CA ILE A 33 -0.71 7.07 11.22
C ILE A 33 0.38 7.06 12.28
N PRO A 34 0.77 5.89 12.80
CA PRO A 34 1.98 5.76 13.61
C PRO A 34 3.23 5.96 12.74
N ILE A 35 4.19 6.71 13.23
CA ILE A 35 5.36 7.20 12.48
C ILE A 35 6.26 6.09 11.91
N THR A 36 6.26 4.90 12.49
CA THR A 36 7.25 3.87 12.15
C THR A 36 6.70 2.63 11.47
N THR A 37 5.39 2.44 11.40
CA THR A 37 4.81 1.17 10.96
C THR A 37 4.16 1.21 9.57
N GLY A 38 3.89 2.39 9.04
CA GLY A 38 3.18 2.53 7.75
C GLY A 38 1.71 2.11 7.80
N VAL A 39 1.19 1.77 8.96
CA VAL A 39 -0.21 1.38 9.14
C VAL A 39 -1.04 2.59 9.52
N LEU A 40 -2.04 2.87 8.69
CA LEU A 40 -2.97 3.98 8.87
C LEU A 40 -4.26 3.46 9.49
N THR A 41 -4.75 4.14 10.52
CA THR A 41 -6.05 3.84 11.11
C THR A 41 -7.09 4.81 10.59
N LEU A 42 -8.14 4.30 9.95
CA LEU A 42 -9.28 5.08 9.50
C LEU A 42 -10.44 4.93 10.47
N GLN A 43 -11.04 6.03 10.85
CA GLN A 43 -12.16 6.06 11.80
C GLN A 43 -13.50 6.15 11.07
N GLY A 44 -14.49 5.47 11.62
CA GLY A 44 -15.87 5.57 11.15
C GLY A 44 -16.54 6.84 11.60
N SER A 45 -17.73 7.09 11.09
CA SER A 45 -18.57 8.20 11.49
C SER A 45 -19.32 7.88 12.78
N ASN A 46 -19.49 8.89 13.65
CA ASN A 46 -20.33 8.76 14.85
C ASN A 46 -21.82 9.01 14.56
N SER A 47 -22.14 9.65 13.44
CA SER A 47 -23.50 10.09 13.10
C SER A 47 -24.11 9.31 11.94
N ASN A 48 -23.30 8.64 11.14
CA ASN A 48 -23.74 7.86 9.99
C ASN A 48 -23.42 6.38 10.19
N ARG A 49 -24.07 5.50 9.42
CA ARG A 49 -23.83 4.06 9.49
C ARG A 49 -22.40 3.69 9.11
N PHE A 50 -21.77 4.47 8.23
CA PHE A 50 -20.44 4.21 7.74
C PHE A 50 -19.78 5.50 7.29
N ALA A 51 -18.45 5.44 7.14
CA ALA A 51 -17.66 6.43 6.41
C ALA A 51 -16.95 5.73 5.24
N ARG A 52 -16.84 6.40 4.11
CA ARG A 52 -16.12 5.89 2.95
C ARG A 52 -14.89 6.73 2.65
N TYR A 53 -13.82 6.03 2.36
CA TYR A 53 -12.54 6.64 2.02
C TYR A 53 -12.05 6.08 0.69
N GLU A 54 -11.58 6.96 -0.18
CA GLU A 54 -10.85 6.57 -1.36
C GLU A 54 -9.36 6.59 -1.03
N VAL A 55 -8.69 5.46 -1.21
CA VAL A 55 -7.27 5.27 -0.91
C VAL A 55 -6.53 5.00 -2.20
N THR A 56 -5.51 5.81 -2.48
CA THR A 56 -4.67 5.68 -3.67
C THR A 56 -3.23 5.41 -3.25
N LEU A 57 -2.67 4.35 -3.80
CA LEU A 57 -1.27 3.98 -3.62
C LEU A 57 -0.51 4.25 -4.91
N GLN A 58 0.62 4.94 -4.80
CA GLN A 58 1.56 5.15 -5.90
C GLN A 58 2.97 4.82 -5.44
N ALA A 59 3.69 4.05 -6.21
CA ALA A 59 5.07 3.69 -5.89
C ALA A 59 5.86 3.41 -7.16
N ASN A 60 7.16 3.65 -7.08
CA ASN A 60 8.12 3.18 -8.06
C ASN A 60 8.86 2.00 -7.47
N VAL A 61 8.81 0.86 -8.12
CA VAL A 61 9.33 -0.41 -7.61
C VAL A 61 10.35 -1.01 -8.56
N ALA A 62 11.26 -1.79 -8.02
CA ALA A 62 12.25 -2.53 -8.78
C ALA A 62 12.57 -3.85 -8.09
N ILE A 63 13.08 -4.81 -8.89
CA ILE A 63 13.62 -6.05 -8.34
C ILE A 63 15.00 -5.75 -7.78
N PRO A 64 15.29 -6.08 -6.50
CA PRO A 64 16.59 -5.81 -5.91
C PRO A 64 17.69 -6.65 -6.55
N THR A 65 18.92 -6.20 -6.43
CA THR A 65 20.11 -6.94 -6.89
C THR A 65 20.12 -8.35 -6.32
N GLY A 66 20.31 -9.34 -7.18
CA GLY A 66 20.30 -10.76 -6.79
C GLY A 66 18.92 -11.40 -6.86
N GLY A 67 17.87 -10.64 -7.14
CA GLY A 67 16.54 -11.19 -7.38
C GLY A 67 16.38 -11.73 -8.80
N ALA A 68 15.33 -12.51 -9.02
CA ALA A 68 14.95 -12.99 -10.35
C ALA A 68 13.81 -12.14 -10.91
N VAL A 69 13.76 -12.03 -12.24
CA VAL A 69 12.68 -11.30 -12.92
C VAL A 69 11.37 -12.07 -12.72
N THR A 70 10.46 -11.50 -11.94
CA THR A 70 9.14 -12.05 -11.65
C THR A 70 8.10 -10.92 -11.61
N PRO A 71 6.82 -11.22 -11.76
CA PRO A 71 5.78 -10.20 -11.53
C PRO A 71 5.84 -9.68 -10.10
N LEU A 72 5.70 -8.37 -9.95
CA LEU A 72 5.63 -7.68 -8.67
C LEU A 72 4.21 -7.15 -8.47
N ALA A 73 3.65 -7.32 -7.28
CA ALA A 73 2.33 -6.80 -6.96
C ALA A 73 2.35 -6.01 -5.66
N LEU A 74 1.71 -4.86 -5.69
CA LEU A 74 1.39 -4.10 -4.50
C LEU A 74 -0.13 -4.08 -4.31
N ALA A 75 -0.56 -4.11 -3.08
CA ALA A 75 -1.97 -4.05 -2.74
C ALA A 75 -2.18 -3.15 -1.53
N ILE A 76 -3.38 -2.61 -1.44
CA ILE A 76 -3.85 -1.93 -0.24
C ILE A 76 -4.45 -2.99 0.67
N THR A 77 -4.04 -3.01 1.93
CA THR A 77 -4.53 -3.99 2.90
C THR A 77 -5.56 -3.36 3.83
N LEU A 78 -6.54 -4.16 4.22
CA LEU A 78 -7.55 -3.81 5.21
C LEU A 78 -7.42 -4.79 6.37
N ASN A 79 -7.10 -4.28 7.55
CA ASN A 79 -6.85 -5.10 8.75
C ASN A 79 -5.82 -6.22 8.52
N GLY A 80 -4.79 -5.93 7.72
CA GLY A 80 -3.72 -6.85 7.42
C GLY A 80 -3.98 -7.81 6.25
N VAL A 81 -5.16 -7.78 5.66
CA VAL A 81 -5.54 -8.63 4.52
C VAL A 81 -5.60 -7.80 3.24
N ALA A 82 -4.91 -8.25 2.18
CA ALA A 82 -4.94 -7.56 0.91
C ALA A 82 -6.35 -7.50 0.32
N ILE A 83 -6.74 -6.33 -0.13
CA ILE A 83 -8.01 -6.13 -0.83
C ILE A 83 -7.82 -6.60 -2.28
N PRO A 84 -8.54 -7.63 -2.76
CA PRO A 84 -8.30 -8.16 -4.11
C PRO A 84 -8.45 -7.12 -5.23
N ASP A 85 -9.36 -6.19 -5.07
CA ASP A 85 -9.61 -5.15 -6.09
C ASP A 85 -8.52 -4.09 -6.15
N SER A 86 -7.60 -4.06 -5.18
CA SER A 86 -6.52 -3.09 -5.10
C SER A 86 -5.17 -3.63 -5.57
N VAL A 87 -5.10 -4.88 -6.01
CA VAL A 87 -3.85 -5.48 -6.45
C VAL A 87 -3.44 -4.89 -7.80
N ALA A 88 -2.25 -4.30 -7.84
CA ALA A 88 -1.63 -3.80 -9.07
C ALA A 88 -0.37 -4.59 -9.36
N ILE A 89 -0.23 -5.08 -10.58
CA ILE A 89 0.84 -5.99 -10.96
C ILE A 89 1.68 -5.34 -12.05
N VAL A 90 3.00 -5.45 -11.93
CA VAL A 90 3.95 -5.05 -12.95
C VAL A 90 5.03 -6.11 -13.05
N THR A 91 5.50 -6.39 -14.28
CA THR A 91 6.63 -7.30 -14.51
C THR A 91 7.79 -6.49 -15.09
N PRO A 92 8.82 -6.15 -14.31
CA PRO A 92 9.98 -5.46 -14.82
C PRO A 92 10.73 -6.31 -15.85
N ALA A 93 11.30 -5.66 -16.86
CA ALA A 93 12.05 -6.34 -17.92
C ALA A 93 13.41 -6.88 -17.43
N ALA A 94 13.99 -6.26 -16.40
CA ALA A 94 15.28 -6.64 -15.84
C ALA A 94 15.35 -6.31 -14.36
N VAL A 95 16.32 -6.92 -13.67
CA VAL A 95 16.67 -6.59 -12.29
C VAL A 95 17.12 -5.12 -12.23
N GLU A 96 16.71 -4.41 -11.17
CA GLU A 96 16.97 -2.97 -10.94
C GLU A 96 16.27 -2.02 -11.91
N ASP A 97 15.41 -2.53 -12.79
CA ASP A 97 14.61 -1.71 -13.68
C ASP A 97 13.40 -1.15 -12.90
N VAL A 98 13.26 0.17 -12.88
CA VAL A 98 12.24 0.85 -12.06
C VAL A 98 10.95 0.99 -12.84
N TRP A 99 9.85 0.54 -12.26
CA TRP A 99 8.52 0.61 -12.85
C TRP A 99 7.55 1.26 -11.88
N HIS A 100 6.58 1.99 -12.43
CA HIS A 100 5.57 2.65 -11.63
C HIS A 100 4.37 1.75 -11.40
N ILE A 101 3.91 1.68 -10.14
CA ILE A 101 2.67 1.00 -9.75
C ILE A 101 1.71 2.02 -9.14
N ASN A 102 0.45 1.92 -9.52
CA ASN A 102 -0.62 2.79 -9.05
C ASN A 102 -1.89 1.97 -8.89
N THR A 103 -2.57 2.13 -7.75
CA THR A 103 -3.87 1.50 -7.52
C THR A 103 -4.74 2.36 -6.60
N THR A 104 -6.04 2.29 -6.81
CA THR A 104 -7.03 3.01 -6.01
C THR A 104 -8.15 2.07 -5.61
N THR A 105 -8.58 2.17 -4.36
CA THR A 105 -9.73 1.42 -3.86
C THR A 105 -10.56 2.27 -2.91
N THR A 106 -11.83 1.91 -2.74
CA THR A 106 -12.71 2.54 -1.77
C THR A 106 -12.89 1.62 -0.56
N ILE A 107 -12.69 2.16 0.62
CA ILE A 107 -12.81 1.44 1.88
C ILE A 107 -14.00 1.99 2.66
N THR A 108 -14.88 1.10 3.13
CA THR A 108 -16.00 1.42 3.98
C THR A 108 -15.66 1.09 5.43
N VAL A 109 -15.76 2.09 6.31
CA VAL A 109 -15.49 1.94 7.73
C VAL A 109 -16.82 2.01 8.48
N PRO A 110 -17.16 0.98 9.25
CA PRO A 110 -18.45 0.96 9.98
C PRO A 110 -18.49 2.02 11.08
N CYS A 111 -19.70 2.37 11.47
CA CYS A 111 -19.94 3.29 12.58
C CYS A 111 -19.31 2.74 13.87
N GLY A 112 -18.70 3.62 14.62
CA GLY A 112 -18.16 3.34 15.97
C GLY A 112 -16.67 3.10 15.99
N CYS A 113 -16.12 2.22 15.19
CA CYS A 113 -14.69 1.98 15.22
C CYS A 113 -14.05 1.79 13.85
N CYS A 114 -12.88 1.54 13.88
CA CYS A 114 -11.77 1.87 13.01
C CYS A 114 -11.28 0.63 12.26
N VAL A 115 -10.72 0.85 11.11
CA VAL A 115 -10.00 -0.18 10.36
C VAL A 115 -8.57 0.27 10.15
N SER A 116 -7.64 -0.69 10.06
CA SER A 116 -6.26 -0.39 9.68
C SER A 116 -6.05 -0.61 8.19
N VAL A 117 -5.29 0.31 7.59
CA VAL A 117 -4.99 0.32 6.17
C VAL A 117 -3.48 0.44 5.99
N SER A 118 -2.93 -0.34 5.09
CA SER A 118 -1.52 -0.24 4.73
C SER A 118 -1.33 -0.63 3.27
N ALA A 119 -0.13 -0.44 2.75
CA ALA A 119 0.27 -0.95 1.46
C ALA A 119 1.27 -2.07 1.67
N ALA A 120 1.14 -3.17 0.94
CA ALA A 120 1.99 -4.35 1.09
C ALA A 120 2.45 -4.90 -0.25
N TYR A 121 3.65 -5.51 -0.25
CA TYR A 121 4.09 -6.35 -1.33
C TYR A 121 3.44 -7.72 -1.20
N VAL A 122 2.65 -8.10 -2.19
CA VAL A 122 1.92 -9.37 -2.19
C VAL A 122 2.39 -10.29 -3.32
N ASP A 123 2.09 -11.57 -3.19
CA ASP A 123 2.45 -12.56 -4.20
C ASP A 123 1.58 -12.41 -5.45
N ALA A 124 2.18 -11.94 -6.54
CA ALA A 124 1.53 -11.84 -7.84
C ALA A 124 1.44 -13.17 -8.59
N THR A 125 2.14 -14.19 -8.10
CA THR A 125 2.27 -15.50 -8.74
C THR A 125 1.46 -16.58 -8.04
N GLU A 126 0.50 -16.18 -7.22
CA GLU A 126 -0.29 -17.08 -6.38
C GLU A 126 -0.96 -18.21 -7.18
N ASP A 127 -1.40 -17.92 -8.41
CA ASP A 127 -2.06 -18.89 -9.29
C ASP A 127 -1.07 -19.71 -10.11
N ASP A 128 0.23 -19.44 -10.05
CA ASP A 128 1.26 -20.16 -10.80
C ASP A 128 2.31 -20.74 -9.85
N ALA A 129 2.12 -22.02 -9.48
CA ALA A 129 3.01 -22.71 -8.57
C ALA A 129 4.43 -22.93 -9.13
N ALA A 130 4.63 -22.78 -10.45
CA ALA A 130 5.94 -22.94 -11.08
C ALA A 130 6.81 -21.68 -10.94
N VAL A 131 6.22 -20.54 -10.56
CA VAL A 131 6.93 -19.27 -10.40
C VAL A 131 7.04 -18.94 -8.93
N THR A 132 8.26 -18.73 -8.46
CA THR A 132 8.52 -18.28 -7.09
C THR A 132 8.69 -16.77 -7.09
N PRO A 133 7.91 -16.01 -6.31
CA PRO A 133 8.05 -14.55 -6.25
C PRO A 133 9.40 -14.16 -5.63
N THR A 134 9.93 -13.01 -6.03
CA THR A 134 11.14 -12.49 -5.38
C THR A 134 10.84 -12.24 -3.88
N PRO A 135 11.77 -12.60 -2.97
CA PRO A 135 11.50 -12.49 -1.53
C PRO A 135 11.35 -11.05 -1.01
N SER A 136 11.83 -10.07 -1.78
CA SER A 136 11.69 -8.66 -1.43
C SER A 136 11.68 -7.80 -2.69
N ILE A 137 11.14 -6.59 -2.55
CA ILE A 137 11.18 -5.58 -3.60
C ILE A 137 11.85 -4.33 -3.08
N PHE A 138 12.40 -3.55 -3.99
CA PHE A 138 12.96 -2.25 -3.72
C PHE A 138 11.91 -1.19 -4.05
N VAL A 139 11.50 -0.41 -3.06
CA VAL A 139 10.56 0.69 -3.23
C VAL A 139 11.34 2.00 -3.15
N ARG A 140 11.30 2.78 -4.21
CA ARG A 140 11.98 4.07 -4.25
C ARG A 140 11.30 5.04 -3.31
N ARG A 141 12.10 5.99 -2.79
CA ARG A 141 11.59 7.06 -1.94
C ARG A 141 10.45 7.81 -2.62
N ARG A 142 9.57 8.40 -1.82
CA ARG A 142 8.39 9.14 -2.25
C ARG A 142 7.27 8.24 -2.82
N ALA A 143 7.25 6.96 -2.44
CA ALA A 143 6.02 6.19 -2.52
C ALA A 143 4.95 6.92 -1.71
N SER A 144 3.74 7.01 -2.22
CA SER A 144 2.69 7.77 -1.56
C SER A 144 1.43 6.96 -1.34
N LEU A 145 0.78 7.22 -0.21
CA LEU A 145 -0.54 6.71 0.12
C LEU A 145 -1.44 7.91 0.40
N SER A 146 -2.41 8.14 -0.46
CA SER A 146 -3.35 9.25 -0.35
C SER A 146 -4.71 8.75 0.11
N VAL A 147 -5.34 9.46 1.03
CA VAL A 147 -6.65 9.12 1.56
C VAL A 147 -7.58 10.31 1.44
N VAL A 148 -8.74 10.11 0.84
CA VAL A 148 -9.78 11.13 0.70
C VAL A 148 -11.09 10.55 1.24
N ARG A 149 -11.71 11.25 2.17
CA ARG A 149 -13.04 10.88 2.63
C ARG A 149 -14.08 11.31 1.62
N VAL A 150 -14.88 10.38 1.11
CA VAL A 150 -15.86 10.61 0.05
C VAL A 150 -17.32 10.53 0.51
N ALA A 151 -17.56 10.02 1.70
CA ALA A 151 -18.93 9.95 2.26
C ALA A 151 -18.95 9.87 3.79
#